data_f0a585f64c5152222fefc204044cce37
#
_entry.id   f0a585f64c5152222fefc204044cce37
#
_cell.length_a   1.000
_cell.length_b   1.000
_cell.length_c   1.000
_cell.angle_alpha   90.00
_cell.angle_beta   90.00
_cell.angle_gamma   90.00
#
_symmetry.space_group_name_H-M   'P 1'
#
loop_
_entity.id
_entity.type
_entity.pdbx_description
1 polymer ?
#
loop_
_entity_poly.entity_id
_entity_poly.type
_entity_poly.pdbx_seq_one_letter_code
_entity_poly.pdbx_strand_id
1 'polypeptide(L)'
;MAEFIKVDALGDACPLPVVKAKKAISELQGAGQVEILVDNEIAVQNLTKMAQQKCYQYSAEKLEERKYRVLFTLGEAADAPADQALVCTPDARTDTVVVIASATMGEGSEELGKTLLKAFVFALTQQDKLPKTILFYNGGAALTCEGSAMLEDLKALEAQGVEILTCGTCLNFYGLTEQLAVGGVTNMYVIAEKMLTAGNVVKP
;
A
#
# COMPACT_ATOMS: atom_id res chain seq x y z
N MET A 1 -30.37 -4.39 10.84
CA MET A 1 -30.33 -5.01 9.49
C MET A 1 -28.88 -5.03 9.05
N ALA A 2 -28.36 -6.16 8.56
CA ALA A 2 -27.00 -6.22 8.07
C ALA A 2 -26.89 -5.31 6.82
N GLU A 3 -25.95 -4.38 6.84
CA GLU A 3 -25.70 -3.46 5.73
C GLU A 3 -25.01 -4.19 4.58
N PHE A 4 -25.40 -3.90 3.33
CA PHE A 4 -24.85 -4.54 2.13
C PHE A 4 -24.35 -3.47 1.18
N ILE A 5 -23.04 -3.48 0.92
CA ILE A 5 -22.38 -2.54 0.00
C ILE A 5 -21.86 -3.31 -1.23
N LYS A 6 -22.16 -2.77 -2.41
CA LYS A 6 -21.69 -3.30 -3.68
C LYS A 6 -20.64 -2.40 -4.28
N VAL A 7 -19.50 -2.98 -4.64
CA VAL A 7 -18.33 -2.30 -5.22
C VAL A 7 -18.08 -2.82 -6.63
N ASP A 8 -18.11 -1.93 -7.60
CA ASP A 8 -17.68 -2.23 -8.97
C ASP A 8 -16.21 -1.84 -9.14
N ALA A 9 -15.38 -2.83 -9.41
CA ALA A 9 -13.95 -2.71 -9.68
C ALA A 9 -13.54 -3.43 -10.97
N LEU A 10 -14.50 -3.57 -11.91
CA LEU A 10 -14.22 -4.10 -13.25
C LEU A 10 -13.32 -3.11 -14.02
N GLY A 11 -12.24 -3.60 -14.62
CA GLY A 11 -11.27 -2.78 -15.36
C GLY A 11 -10.28 -2.01 -14.48
N ASP A 12 -10.37 -2.11 -13.16
CA ASP A 12 -9.43 -1.45 -12.26
C ASP A 12 -8.08 -2.18 -12.22
N ALA A 13 -6.99 -1.42 -12.37
CA ALA A 13 -5.65 -1.93 -12.16
C ALA A 13 -5.31 -2.07 -10.66
N CYS A 14 -4.42 -3.01 -10.32
CA CYS A 14 -3.87 -3.12 -8.96
C CYS A 14 -3.20 -1.77 -8.55
N PRO A 15 -3.43 -1.25 -7.31
CA PRO A 15 -4.13 -1.87 -6.19
C PRO A 15 -5.61 -1.41 -6.01
N LEU A 16 -6.21 -0.73 -7.00
CA LEU A 16 -7.53 -0.09 -6.87
C LEU A 16 -8.66 -1.00 -6.35
N PRO A 17 -8.81 -2.28 -6.80
CA PRO A 17 -9.86 -3.14 -6.26
C PRO A 17 -9.78 -3.32 -4.74
N VAL A 18 -8.55 -3.47 -4.20
CA VAL A 18 -8.31 -3.61 -2.76
C VAL A 18 -8.63 -2.31 -2.01
N VAL A 19 -8.25 -1.16 -2.58
CA VAL A 19 -8.53 0.16 -1.99
C VAL A 19 -10.03 0.43 -1.94
N LYS A 20 -10.76 0.17 -3.03
CA LYS A 20 -12.22 0.30 -3.08
C LYS A 20 -12.92 -0.61 -2.06
N ALA A 21 -12.46 -1.86 -1.95
CA ALA A 21 -12.98 -2.81 -0.97
C ALA A 21 -12.75 -2.29 0.47
N LYS A 22 -11.54 -1.80 0.77
CA LYS A 22 -11.21 -1.24 2.08
C LYS A 22 -12.07 -0.04 2.44
N LYS A 23 -12.30 0.89 1.48
CA LYS A 23 -13.18 2.04 1.65
C LYS A 23 -14.61 1.59 1.96
N ALA A 24 -15.17 0.67 1.19
CA ALA A 24 -16.52 0.14 1.42
C ALA A 24 -16.63 -0.54 2.80
N ILE A 25 -15.61 -1.28 3.23
CA ILE A 25 -15.56 -1.86 4.58
C ILE A 25 -15.56 -0.78 5.66
N SER A 26 -14.83 0.32 5.47
CA SER A 26 -14.80 1.43 6.44
C SER A 26 -16.11 2.21 6.51
N GLU A 27 -16.93 2.17 5.47
CA GLU A 27 -18.27 2.78 5.44
C GLU A 27 -19.32 1.96 6.19
N LEU A 28 -19.06 0.65 6.40
CA LEU A 28 -19.92 -0.19 7.24
C LEU A 28 -19.81 0.23 8.71
N GLN A 29 -20.93 0.56 9.33
CA GLN A 29 -21.00 0.94 10.75
C GLN A 29 -21.21 -0.27 11.67
N GLY A 30 -20.66 -1.43 11.34
CA GLY A 30 -20.82 -2.66 12.13
C GLY A 30 -20.84 -3.91 11.27
N ALA A 31 -21.74 -4.86 11.61
CA ALA A 31 -21.91 -6.08 10.86
C ALA A 31 -22.55 -5.85 9.49
N GLY A 32 -21.98 -6.39 8.43
CA GLY A 32 -22.48 -6.22 7.08
C GLY A 32 -21.75 -7.07 6.04
N GLN A 33 -22.10 -6.87 4.79
CA GLN A 33 -21.49 -7.58 3.68
C GLN A 33 -21.01 -6.59 2.61
N VAL A 34 -19.85 -6.87 2.02
CA VAL A 34 -19.30 -6.10 0.89
C VAL A 34 -19.10 -7.05 -0.28
N GLU A 35 -19.83 -6.82 -1.37
CA GLU A 35 -19.65 -7.51 -2.65
C GLU A 35 -18.71 -6.70 -3.54
N ILE A 36 -17.66 -7.33 -4.05
CA ILE A 36 -16.69 -6.69 -4.96
C ILE A 36 -16.69 -7.47 -6.27
N LEU A 37 -16.92 -6.77 -7.39
CA LEU A 37 -16.82 -7.33 -8.73
C LEU A 37 -15.46 -6.94 -9.34
N VAL A 38 -14.73 -7.94 -9.87
CA VAL A 38 -13.43 -7.75 -10.53
C VAL A 38 -13.36 -8.59 -11.82
N ASP A 39 -12.45 -8.24 -12.73
CA ASP A 39 -12.35 -8.85 -14.08
C ASP A 39 -11.18 -9.81 -14.25
N ASN A 40 -10.36 -10.01 -13.20
CA ASN A 40 -9.17 -10.85 -13.29
C ASN A 40 -8.89 -11.63 -11.99
N GLU A 41 -8.21 -12.77 -12.13
CA GLU A 41 -7.89 -13.66 -11.01
C GLU A 41 -6.89 -13.07 -10.02
N ILE A 42 -5.99 -12.19 -10.48
CA ILE A 42 -5.00 -11.53 -9.61
C ILE A 42 -5.73 -10.61 -8.61
N ALA A 43 -6.75 -9.89 -9.07
CA ALA A 43 -7.57 -9.06 -8.17
C ALA A 43 -8.32 -9.91 -7.14
N VAL A 44 -8.85 -11.08 -7.55
CA VAL A 44 -9.46 -12.05 -6.61
C VAL A 44 -8.45 -12.49 -5.55
N GLN A 45 -7.24 -12.91 -5.96
CA GLN A 45 -6.18 -13.33 -5.04
C GLN A 45 -5.78 -12.22 -4.05
N ASN A 46 -5.69 -10.98 -4.51
CA ASN A 46 -5.34 -9.84 -3.66
C ASN A 46 -6.44 -9.55 -2.63
N LEU A 47 -7.70 -9.60 -3.05
CA LEU A 47 -8.85 -9.41 -2.16
C LEU A 47 -8.94 -10.54 -1.12
N THR A 48 -8.75 -11.80 -1.53
CA THR A 48 -8.78 -12.94 -0.59
C THR A 48 -7.63 -12.89 0.42
N LYS A 49 -6.42 -12.48 -0.02
CA LYS A 49 -5.29 -12.23 0.91
C LYS A 49 -5.61 -11.12 1.90
N MET A 50 -6.22 -10.02 1.45
CA MET A 50 -6.66 -8.95 2.37
C MET A 50 -7.68 -9.46 3.39
N ALA A 51 -8.66 -10.26 2.97
CA ALA A 51 -9.66 -10.84 3.87
C ALA A 51 -9.00 -11.74 4.92
N GLN A 52 -8.05 -12.59 4.52
CA GLN A 52 -7.27 -13.44 5.42
C GLN A 52 -6.47 -12.63 6.44
N GLN A 53 -5.76 -11.58 5.99
CA GLN A 53 -4.97 -10.71 6.88
C GLN A 53 -5.83 -9.95 7.90
N LYS A 54 -7.07 -9.61 7.53
CA LYS A 54 -8.02 -8.87 8.38
C LYS A 54 -9.01 -9.80 9.11
N CYS A 55 -8.87 -11.12 8.95
CA CYS A 55 -9.76 -12.13 9.54
C CYS A 55 -11.23 -11.94 9.17
N TYR A 56 -11.51 -11.47 7.95
CA TYR A 56 -12.88 -11.43 7.43
C TYR A 56 -13.28 -12.78 6.85
N GLN A 57 -14.54 -13.17 7.05
CA GLN A 57 -15.10 -14.28 6.28
C GLN A 57 -15.25 -13.83 4.82
N TYR A 58 -14.89 -14.69 3.89
CA TYR A 58 -15.01 -14.38 2.46
C TYR A 58 -15.43 -15.59 1.65
N SER A 59 -16.07 -15.31 0.52
CA SER A 59 -16.27 -16.26 -0.56
C SER A 59 -15.89 -15.60 -1.90
N ALA A 60 -15.36 -16.40 -2.81
CA ALA A 60 -15.02 -15.94 -4.16
C ALA A 60 -15.61 -16.90 -5.18
N GLU A 61 -16.28 -16.38 -6.19
CA GLU A 61 -16.86 -17.18 -7.26
C GLU A 61 -16.63 -16.53 -8.63
N LYS A 62 -16.52 -17.36 -9.64
CA LYS A 62 -16.44 -16.93 -11.04
C LYS A 62 -17.85 -16.87 -11.63
N LEU A 63 -18.29 -15.69 -12.02
CA LEU A 63 -19.61 -15.48 -12.62
C LEU A 63 -19.58 -15.70 -14.14
N GLU A 64 -18.55 -15.17 -14.81
CA GLU A 64 -18.37 -15.23 -16.26
C GLU A 64 -16.86 -15.35 -16.58
N GLU A 65 -16.50 -15.48 -17.84
CA GLU A 65 -15.10 -15.69 -18.28
C GLU A 65 -14.13 -14.62 -17.75
N ARG A 66 -14.58 -13.36 -17.64
CA ARG A 66 -13.83 -12.23 -17.13
C ARG A 66 -14.62 -11.44 -16.08
N LYS A 67 -15.33 -12.14 -15.21
CA LYS A 67 -16.09 -11.50 -14.13
C LYS A 67 -16.13 -12.41 -12.91
N TYR A 68 -15.61 -11.91 -11.82
CA TYR A 68 -15.52 -12.59 -10.55
C TYR A 68 -16.22 -11.78 -9.48
N ARG A 69 -16.84 -12.46 -8.55
CA ARG A 69 -17.44 -11.88 -7.35
C ARG A 69 -16.64 -12.32 -6.14
N VAL A 70 -16.25 -11.35 -5.32
CA VAL A 70 -15.69 -11.60 -3.99
C VAL A 70 -16.65 -10.97 -2.99
N LEU A 71 -17.14 -11.76 -2.04
CA LEU A 71 -18.04 -11.32 -0.97
C LEU A 71 -17.30 -11.39 0.36
N PHE A 72 -17.25 -10.27 1.08
CA PHE A 72 -16.78 -10.21 2.46
C PHE A 72 -17.97 -10.16 3.40
N THR A 73 -17.90 -10.91 4.50
CA THR A 73 -18.88 -10.86 5.58
C THR A 73 -18.17 -10.39 6.85
N LEU A 74 -18.65 -9.27 7.40
CA LEU A 74 -18.16 -8.65 8.62
C LEU A 74 -19.27 -8.73 9.68
N GLY A 75 -18.98 -9.21 10.87
CA GLY A 75 -19.94 -9.32 11.97
C GLY A 75 -19.45 -10.20 13.08
N GLU A 76 -20.21 -10.29 14.17
CA GLU A 76 -19.86 -11.10 15.33
C GLU A 76 -19.63 -12.57 14.93
N ALA A 77 -18.56 -13.14 15.50
CA ALA A 77 -18.17 -14.53 15.31
C ALA A 77 -19.33 -15.47 15.66
N ALA A 78 -20.08 -15.92 14.67
CA ALA A 78 -21.04 -17.00 14.80
C ALA A 78 -20.53 -18.16 13.93
N ASP A 79 -20.06 -19.23 14.60
CA ASP A 79 -19.87 -20.59 14.12
C ASP A 79 -19.25 -20.78 12.72
N ALA A 80 -17.94 -20.55 12.62
CA ALA A 80 -17.15 -21.14 11.56
C ALA A 80 -16.65 -22.53 11.99
N PRO A 81 -16.63 -23.55 11.09
CA PRO A 81 -16.04 -24.85 11.42
C PRO A 81 -14.56 -24.68 11.77
N ALA A 82 -14.12 -25.37 12.81
CA ALA A 82 -12.87 -25.18 13.56
C ALA A 82 -11.55 -25.45 12.82
N ASP A 83 -11.53 -25.53 11.50
CA ASP A 83 -10.34 -25.94 10.74
C ASP A 83 -9.57 -24.77 10.04
N GLN A 84 -9.98 -23.54 10.24
CA GLN A 84 -9.26 -22.34 9.74
C GLN A 84 -9.22 -21.21 10.77
N ALA A 85 -8.88 -21.49 11.99
CA ALA A 85 -8.56 -20.46 12.98
C ALA A 85 -7.21 -19.81 12.61
N LEU A 86 -7.23 -18.84 11.71
CA LEU A 86 -6.11 -17.93 11.49
C LEU A 86 -5.94 -17.09 12.76
N VAL A 87 -4.88 -17.37 13.49
CA VAL A 87 -4.46 -16.53 14.62
C VAL A 87 -4.04 -15.16 14.06
N CYS A 88 -4.96 -14.21 14.13
CA CYS A 88 -4.66 -12.82 13.81
C CYS A 88 -3.84 -12.20 14.92
N THR A 89 -2.53 -12.23 14.79
CA THR A 89 -1.68 -11.38 15.63
C THR A 89 -1.73 -9.95 15.12
N PRO A 90 -2.13 -8.96 15.93
CA PRO A 90 -2.03 -7.56 15.52
C PRO A 90 -0.58 -7.26 15.17
N ASP A 91 -0.32 -6.75 13.97
CA ASP A 91 1.04 -6.34 13.58
C ASP A 91 1.44 -5.13 14.43
N ALA A 92 2.21 -5.38 15.49
CA ALA A 92 2.68 -4.37 16.44
C ALA A 92 3.83 -3.50 15.89
N ARG A 93 4.15 -3.60 14.58
CA ARG A 93 5.27 -2.90 13.97
C ARG A 93 4.91 -1.45 13.65
N THR A 94 5.15 -0.56 14.61
CA THR A 94 5.04 0.89 14.45
C THR A 94 6.35 1.53 13.97
N ASP A 95 7.45 0.79 13.82
CA ASP A 95 8.79 1.32 13.56
C ASP A 95 9.36 0.79 12.25
N THR A 96 8.58 0.96 11.17
CA THR A 96 8.98 0.55 9.82
C THR A 96 9.61 1.73 9.08
N VAL A 97 10.79 1.48 8.48
CA VAL A 97 11.45 2.39 7.53
C VAL A 97 11.33 1.82 6.12
N VAL A 98 10.85 2.63 5.19
CA VAL A 98 10.83 2.29 3.76
C VAL A 98 12.01 2.97 3.08
N VAL A 99 12.73 2.23 2.23
CA VAL A 99 13.92 2.73 1.54
C VAL A 99 13.70 2.66 0.03
N ILE A 100 13.70 3.80 -0.63
CA ILE A 100 13.54 3.91 -2.08
C ILE A 100 14.86 4.41 -2.69
N ALA A 101 15.63 3.49 -3.24
CA ALA A 101 16.96 3.75 -3.79
C ALA A 101 16.98 3.91 -5.31
N SER A 102 15.90 3.58 -5.98
CA SER A 102 15.77 3.59 -7.45
C SER A 102 14.51 4.35 -7.86
N ALA A 103 14.45 4.79 -9.10
CA ALA A 103 13.23 5.29 -9.73
C ALA A 103 12.29 4.15 -10.21
N THR A 104 12.71 2.90 -10.01
CA THR A 104 11.98 1.69 -10.40
C THR A 104 11.94 0.69 -9.26
N MET A 105 10.92 -0.14 -9.20
CA MET A 105 10.78 -1.26 -8.27
C MET A 105 11.20 -2.55 -8.96
N GLY A 106 12.15 -3.27 -8.34
CA GLY A 106 12.71 -4.51 -8.87
C GLY A 106 13.64 -4.32 -10.07
N GLU A 107 14.16 -5.45 -10.58
CA GLU A 107 15.01 -5.52 -11.78
C GLU A 107 14.19 -6.05 -12.96
N GLY A 108 14.47 -5.54 -14.17
CA GLY A 108 13.77 -5.97 -15.40
C GLY A 108 13.35 -4.79 -16.27
N SER A 109 12.10 -4.77 -16.70
CA SER A 109 11.57 -3.67 -17.52
C SER A 109 11.48 -2.37 -16.72
N GLU A 110 12.12 -1.32 -17.20
CA GLU A 110 12.09 0.01 -16.58
C GLU A 110 10.66 0.59 -16.52
N GLU A 111 9.88 0.41 -17.58
CA GLU A 111 8.50 0.89 -17.66
C GLU A 111 7.61 0.19 -16.60
N LEU A 112 7.73 -1.12 -16.50
CA LEU A 112 7.03 -1.90 -15.47
C LEU A 112 7.50 -1.50 -14.08
N GLY A 113 8.81 -1.34 -13.86
CA GLY A 113 9.39 -0.94 -12.57
C GLY A 113 8.89 0.42 -12.09
N LYS A 114 8.75 1.41 -12.98
CA LYS A 114 8.14 2.72 -12.68
C LYS A 114 6.67 2.57 -12.28
N THR A 115 5.91 1.76 -13.03
CA THR A 115 4.50 1.50 -12.73
C THR A 115 4.33 0.83 -11.38
N LEU A 116 5.15 -0.18 -11.08
CA LEU A 116 5.13 -0.90 -9.80
C LEU A 116 5.49 0.01 -8.63
N LEU A 117 6.51 0.85 -8.77
CA LEU A 117 6.93 1.77 -7.70
C LEU A 117 5.84 2.81 -7.40
N LYS A 118 5.21 3.37 -8.44
CA LYS A 118 4.06 4.28 -8.26
C LYS A 118 2.91 3.58 -7.53
N ALA A 119 2.56 2.36 -7.94
CA ALA A 119 1.53 1.58 -7.28
C ALA A 119 1.90 1.24 -5.81
N PHE A 120 3.18 0.98 -5.53
CA PHE A 120 3.67 0.73 -4.17
C PHE A 120 3.52 1.97 -3.29
N VAL A 121 3.98 3.15 -3.75
CA VAL A 121 3.83 4.40 -2.97
C VAL A 121 2.37 4.73 -2.73
N PHE A 122 1.51 4.62 -3.75
CA PHE A 122 0.06 4.76 -3.58
C PHE A 122 -0.50 3.75 -2.56
N ALA A 123 -0.09 2.47 -2.63
CA ALA A 123 -0.55 1.46 -1.68
C ALA A 123 -0.14 1.76 -0.25
N LEU A 124 1.01 2.43 -0.01
CA LEU A 124 1.41 2.90 1.32
C LEU A 124 0.39 3.89 1.89
N THR A 125 -0.14 4.82 1.09
CA THR A 125 -1.14 5.80 1.57
C THR A 125 -2.43 5.14 2.06
N GLN A 126 -2.67 3.90 1.67
CA GLN A 126 -3.89 3.14 1.96
C GLN A 126 -3.71 2.11 3.09
N GLN A 127 -2.53 2.05 3.73
CA GLN A 127 -2.31 1.13 4.85
C GLN A 127 -2.91 1.68 6.14
N ASP A 128 -3.38 0.79 7.02
CA ASP A 128 -3.88 1.17 8.36
C ASP A 128 -2.74 1.65 9.26
N LYS A 129 -1.54 1.11 9.04
CA LYS A 129 -0.32 1.49 9.75
C LYS A 129 0.70 1.99 8.74
N LEU A 130 1.03 3.26 8.82
CA LEU A 130 2.00 3.89 7.93
C LEU A 130 3.44 3.62 8.40
N PRO A 131 4.42 3.63 7.50
CA PRO A 131 5.82 3.63 7.88
C PRO A 131 6.14 4.91 8.68
N LYS A 132 7.08 4.82 9.61
CA LYS A 132 7.57 5.97 10.37
C LYS A 132 8.37 6.93 9.49
N THR A 133 9.22 6.38 8.62
CA THR A 133 10.10 7.16 7.75
C THR A 133 10.19 6.52 6.37
N ILE A 134 10.25 7.35 5.32
CA ILE A 134 10.61 6.93 3.96
C ILE A 134 11.91 7.63 3.58
N LEU A 135 12.92 6.85 3.22
CA LEU A 135 14.26 7.33 2.84
C LEU A 135 14.45 7.23 1.34
N PHE A 136 14.87 8.34 0.73
CA PHE A 136 15.17 8.41 -0.68
C PHE A 136 16.65 8.68 -0.92
N TYR A 137 17.32 7.86 -1.75
CA TYR A 137 18.69 8.09 -2.18
C TYR A 137 18.92 7.55 -3.58
N ASN A 138 20.09 7.86 -4.17
CA ASN A 138 20.44 7.51 -5.54
C ASN A 138 19.31 7.91 -6.52
N GLY A 139 18.93 7.07 -7.47
CA GLY A 139 17.85 7.34 -8.43
C GLY A 139 16.48 7.62 -7.80
N GLY A 140 16.23 7.15 -6.57
CA GLY A 140 15.03 7.47 -5.81
C GLY A 140 14.91 8.94 -5.41
N ALA A 141 16.02 9.70 -5.31
CA ALA A 141 15.99 11.11 -4.93
C ALA A 141 15.13 11.97 -5.86
N ALA A 142 15.07 11.64 -7.14
CA ALA A 142 14.25 12.37 -8.12
C ALA A 142 12.74 12.28 -7.85
N LEU A 143 12.31 11.26 -7.10
CA LEU A 143 10.88 11.03 -6.84
C LEU A 143 10.27 12.02 -5.84
N THR A 144 11.10 12.70 -5.05
CA THR A 144 10.69 13.75 -4.10
C THR A 144 10.76 15.17 -4.69
N CYS A 145 11.15 15.26 -5.96
CA CYS A 145 11.37 16.54 -6.65
C CYS A 145 10.19 16.91 -7.55
N GLU A 146 10.16 18.19 -7.98
CA GLU A 146 9.16 18.69 -8.92
C GLU A 146 9.06 17.83 -10.18
N GLY A 147 7.85 17.65 -10.69
CA GLY A 147 7.57 16.81 -11.86
C GLY A 147 7.44 15.30 -11.58
N SER A 148 7.69 14.84 -10.36
CA SER A 148 7.47 13.44 -9.99
C SER A 148 5.98 13.10 -9.99
N ALA A 149 5.63 11.97 -10.62
CA ALA A 149 4.26 11.44 -10.63
C ALA A 149 3.77 10.90 -9.26
N MET A 150 4.64 10.89 -8.23
CA MET A 150 4.35 10.38 -6.89
C MET A 150 4.22 11.49 -5.84
N LEU A 151 4.40 12.77 -6.22
CA LEU A 151 4.42 13.89 -5.26
C LEU A 151 3.15 13.99 -4.43
N GLU A 152 1.99 13.83 -5.04
CA GLU A 152 0.72 13.94 -4.31
C GLU A 152 0.56 12.83 -3.26
N ASP A 153 0.95 11.60 -3.60
CA ASP A 153 0.92 10.47 -2.66
C ASP A 153 1.94 10.67 -1.52
N LEU A 154 3.15 11.18 -1.84
CA LEU A 154 4.18 11.47 -0.85
C LEU A 154 3.76 12.60 0.09
N LYS A 155 3.18 13.70 -0.43
CA LYS A 155 2.62 14.77 0.39
C LYS A 155 1.48 14.29 1.29
N ALA A 156 0.64 13.38 0.79
CA ALA A 156 -0.43 12.77 1.58
C ALA A 156 0.13 11.93 2.73
N LEU A 157 1.23 11.20 2.52
CA LEU A 157 1.94 10.45 3.57
C LEU A 157 2.58 11.39 4.59
N GLU A 158 3.25 12.46 4.13
CA GLU A 158 3.85 13.49 5.01
C GLU A 158 2.79 14.18 5.87
N ALA A 159 1.65 14.54 5.30
CA ALA A 159 0.52 15.13 6.04
C ALA A 159 -0.07 14.18 7.10
N GLN A 160 0.13 12.88 6.97
CA GLN A 160 -0.25 11.86 7.95
C GLN A 160 0.87 11.55 8.96
N GLY A 161 1.95 12.35 8.97
CA GLY A 161 3.04 12.24 9.93
C GLY A 161 4.17 11.29 9.53
N VAL A 162 4.18 10.78 8.30
CA VAL A 162 5.33 10.01 7.78
C VAL A 162 6.49 10.96 7.52
N GLU A 163 7.64 10.68 8.10
CA GLU A 163 8.85 11.45 7.85
C GLU A 163 9.44 11.09 6.47
N ILE A 164 9.62 12.06 5.60
CA ILE A 164 10.20 11.87 4.26
C ILE A 164 11.56 12.55 4.20
N LEU A 165 12.60 11.77 3.90
CA LEU A 165 13.97 12.25 3.89
C LEU A 165 14.68 11.87 2.60
N THR A 166 15.32 12.86 1.95
CA THR A 166 16.06 12.69 0.70
C THR A 166 17.54 13.01 0.89
N CYS A 167 18.40 12.15 0.37
CA CYS A 167 19.85 12.29 0.46
C CYS A 167 20.34 13.55 -0.27
N GLY A 168 20.90 14.51 0.45
CA GLY A 168 21.42 15.76 -0.12
C GLY A 168 22.55 15.57 -1.11
N THR A 169 23.44 14.58 -0.90
CA THR A 169 24.48 14.23 -1.87
C THR A 169 23.88 13.79 -3.21
N CYS A 170 22.77 13.03 -3.18
CA CYS A 170 22.10 12.58 -4.39
C CYS A 170 21.38 13.74 -5.10
N LEU A 171 20.70 14.59 -4.35
CA LEU A 171 20.07 15.81 -4.92
C LEU A 171 21.11 16.69 -5.61
N ASN A 172 22.27 16.92 -4.96
CA ASN A 172 23.34 17.70 -5.54
C ASN A 172 23.93 17.05 -6.81
N PHE A 173 24.18 15.73 -6.75
CA PHE A 173 24.74 14.99 -7.90
C PHE A 173 23.86 15.06 -9.15
N TYR A 174 22.53 14.99 -8.96
CA TYR A 174 21.56 15.07 -10.05
C TYR A 174 21.10 16.49 -10.38
N GLY A 175 21.62 17.54 -9.69
CA GLY A 175 21.22 18.93 -9.89
C GLY A 175 19.78 19.24 -9.48
N LEU A 176 19.25 18.51 -8.49
CA LEU A 176 17.84 18.55 -8.05
C LEU A 176 17.63 19.27 -6.71
N THR A 177 18.66 19.88 -6.14
CA THR A 177 18.61 20.49 -4.79
C THR A 177 17.48 21.52 -4.66
N GLU A 178 17.33 22.40 -5.65
CA GLU A 178 16.31 23.45 -5.66
C GLU A 178 14.91 22.94 -6.08
N GLN A 179 14.81 21.68 -6.52
CA GLN A 179 13.58 21.07 -7.01
C GLN A 179 12.91 20.16 -5.98
N LEU A 180 13.48 20.04 -4.76
CA LEU A 180 12.87 19.24 -3.71
C LEU A 180 11.48 19.80 -3.36
N ALA A 181 10.43 18.98 -3.53
CA ALA A 181 9.03 19.40 -3.41
C ALA A 181 8.28 18.73 -2.26
N VAL A 182 8.88 17.72 -1.62
CA VAL A 182 8.31 17.02 -0.46
C VAL A 182 9.42 16.48 0.45
N GLY A 183 9.20 16.53 1.75
CA GLY A 183 10.15 16.06 2.74
C GLY A 183 11.32 16.98 3.00
N GLY A 184 12.31 16.48 3.70
CA GLY A 184 13.53 17.20 4.07
C GLY A 184 14.79 16.58 3.49
N VAL A 185 15.86 17.41 3.45
CA VAL A 185 17.19 16.95 3.04
C VAL A 185 17.87 16.24 4.23
N THR A 186 18.53 15.12 3.95
CA THR A 186 19.31 14.37 4.94
C THR A 186 20.66 13.93 4.38
N ASN A 187 21.44 13.24 5.20
CA ASN A 187 22.75 12.72 4.85
C ASN A 187 22.84 11.20 5.10
N MET A 188 23.90 10.56 4.60
CA MET A 188 24.07 9.11 4.70
C MET A 188 24.21 8.62 6.14
N TYR A 189 24.74 9.43 7.06
CA TYR A 189 24.83 9.04 8.46
C TYR A 189 23.43 8.84 9.08
N VAL A 190 22.53 9.81 8.87
CA VAL A 190 21.14 9.73 9.36
C VAL A 190 20.37 8.61 8.66
N ILE A 191 20.58 8.42 7.34
CA ILE A 191 20.00 7.30 6.60
C ILE A 191 20.40 5.96 7.22
N ALA A 192 21.71 5.76 7.45
CA ALA A 192 22.23 4.54 8.07
C ALA A 192 21.68 4.35 9.49
N GLU A 193 21.67 5.39 10.31
CA GLU A 193 21.13 5.34 11.68
C GLU A 193 19.66 4.91 11.69
N LYS A 194 18.83 5.53 10.85
CA LYS A 194 17.40 5.18 10.75
C LYS A 194 17.19 3.75 10.29
N MET A 195 17.99 3.26 9.33
CA MET A 195 17.91 1.87 8.88
C MET A 195 18.35 0.88 9.95
N LEU A 196 19.40 1.20 10.73
CA LEU A 196 19.94 0.31 11.77
C LEU A 196 19.08 0.27 13.03
N THR A 197 18.35 1.35 13.33
CA THR A 197 17.49 1.45 14.51
C THR A 197 16.03 1.07 14.23
N ALA A 198 15.65 0.87 12.98
CA ALA A 198 14.30 0.49 12.60
C ALA A 198 13.96 -0.92 13.08
N GLY A 199 12.73 -1.12 13.55
CA GLY A 199 12.20 -2.45 13.84
C GLY A 199 11.98 -3.29 12.58
N ASN A 200 11.74 -2.66 11.42
CA ASN A 200 11.64 -3.30 10.13
C ASN A 200 12.09 -2.34 9.02
N VAL A 201 12.80 -2.87 8.02
CA VAL A 201 13.23 -2.12 6.83
C VAL A 201 12.64 -2.78 5.59
N VAL A 202 11.87 -2.00 4.83
CA VAL A 202 11.29 -2.40 3.54
C VAL A 202 12.01 -1.69 2.42
N LYS A 203 12.58 -2.44 1.48
CA LYS A 203 13.24 -1.90 0.28
C LYS A 203 12.60 -2.55 -0.95
N PRO A 204 11.71 -1.86 -1.66
CA PRO A 204 11.02 -2.36 -2.84
C PRO A 204 11.92 -2.52 -4.06
#